data_ed44d4a7c0e6cb05c6d5525e2d8ea591
#
_entry.id   ed44d4a7c0e6cb05c6d5525e2d8ea591
#
_cell.length_a   1.000
_cell.length_b   1.000
_cell.length_c   1.000
_cell.angle_alpha   90.00
_cell.angle_beta   90.00
_cell.angle_gamma   90.00
#
_symmetry.space_group_name_H-M   'P 1'
#
loop_
_entity.id
_entity.type
_entity.pdbx_description
1 polymer ?
#
loop_
_entity_poly.entity_id
_entity_poly.type
_entity_poly.pdbx_seq_one_letter_code
_entity_poly.pdbx_strand_id
1 'polypeptide(L)'
;MKSMFFIIVFTVYLLANFYVFRHFWIAMPPSNVGRIALLSFAVIAVTSFFISFLIGDSLPVGLTSLLYKVGTAWFFILLYFLMIIAAKDLLGLSNKLLHFMPSDSITRYTRDNWVGLGLMVGFVALLMTCGYLKYQWKVRVDLPVQIYKTFGDTISPRSLRIVAITDLHLGYGIGEKEFEKWVDLINVENPDIVLIAGDIIDNSVRPLKEGHFAEVFHKIKAPMGIYACPGNHEYISGAKESFDFITKAGVHLLRDSVAEVDSCFYVVGRDDKSNPNRKSLNELVAGLDHTKPIIMLDHQPYHLEEAEANGIDIQISGHTHQGQVWPISMITKKLYERDHGFVKKGNTNIYVSSGIGLWGGKFRIGTQSEYVVIDVNKKK
;
A
#
# COMPACT_ATOMS: atom_id res chain seq x y z
N MET A 1 -14.02 -11.76 19.85
CA MET A 1 -13.11 -10.61 19.69
C MET A 1 -13.21 -9.94 18.31
N LYS A 2 -13.13 -10.66 17.17
CA LYS A 2 -13.20 -10.03 15.82
C LYS A 2 -14.48 -9.21 15.59
N SER A 3 -15.66 -9.72 15.92
CA SER A 3 -16.94 -8.99 15.73
C SER A 3 -17.04 -7.70 16.55
N MET A 4 -16.55 -7.69 17.79
CA MET A 4 -16.55 -6.48 18.64
C MET A 4 -15.61 -5.40 18.08
N PHE A 5 -14.45 -5.79 17.55
CA PHE A 5 -13.55 -4.86 16.88
C PHE A 5 -14.22 -4.18 15.67
N PHE A 6 -14.87 -4.94 14.80
CA PHE A 6 -15.61 -4.39 13.65
C PHE A 6 -16.74 -3.44 14.08
N ILE A 7 -17.49 -3.77 15.12
CA ILE A 7 -18.55 -2.89 15.66
C ILE A 7 -17.95 -1.56 16.13
N ILE A 8 -16.84 -1.60 16.87
CA ILE A 8 -16.16 -0.38 17.36
C ILE A 8 -15.68 0.48 16.18
N VAL A 9 -14.98 -0.11 15.22
CA VAL A 9 -14.45 0.62 14.05
C VAL A 9 -15.60 1.24 13.25
N PHE A 10 -16.66 0.49 12.99
CA PHE A 10 -17.81 0.99 12.26
C PHE A 10 -18.54 2.12 13.03
N THR A 11 -18.70 1.98 14.35
CA THR A 11 -19.30 3.02 15.19
C THR A 11 -18.47 4.31 15.18
N VAL A 12 -17.15 4.19 15.31
CA VAL A 12 -16.22 5.35 15.22
C VAL A 12 -16.32 6.01 13.85
N TYR A 13 -16.38 5.22 12.78
CA TYR A 13 -16.57 5.75 11.43
C TYR A 13 -17.88 6.52 11.27
N LEU A 14 -19.01 5.99 11.77
CA LEU A 14 -20.30 6.69 11.72
C LEU A 14 -20.29 7.98 12.54
N LEU A 15 -19.73 7.96 13.75
CA LEU A 15 -19.61 9.14 14.61
C LEU A 15 -18.73 10.22 13.95
N ALA A 16 -17.62 9.81 13.31
CA ALA A 16 -16.76 10.71 12.58
C ALA A 16 -17.49 11.40 11.42
N ASN A 17 -18.23 10.63 10.63
CA ASN A 17 -19.07 11.17 9.55
C ASN A 17 -20.14 12.11 10.09
N PHE A 18 -20.88 11.70 11.13
CA PHE A 18 -21.88 12.56 11.77
C PHE A 18 -21.29 13.89 12.22
N TYR A 19 -20.11 13.87 12.87
CA TYR A 19 -19.43 15.06 13.33
C TYR A 19 -19.10 16.00 12.17
N VAL A 20 -18.48 15.50 11.10
CA VAL A 20 -18.12 16.32 9.93
C VAL A 20 -19.37 16.88 9.24
N PHE A 21 -20.36 16.04 8.94
CA PHE A 21 -21.57 16.48 8.22
C PHE A 21 -22.45 17.42 9.06
N ARG A 22 -22.43 17.30 10.40
CA ARG A 22 -23.07 18.27 11.29
C ARG A 22 -22.45 19.67 11.13
N HIS A 23 -21.13 19.80 11.08
CA HIS A 23 -20.47 21.08 10.85
C HIS A 23 -20.79 21.65 9.45
N PHE A 24 -20.80 20.79 8.44
CA PHE A 24 -21.21 21.21 7.08
C PHE A 24 -22.65 21.73 7.06
N TRP A 25 -23.57 21.01 7.73
CA TRP A 25 -24.96 21.41 7.82
C TRP A 25 -25.16 22.78 8.50
N ILE A 26 -24.43 23.05 9.57
CA ILE A 26 -24.49 24.32 10.30
C ILE A 26 -23.87 25.45 9.47
N ALA A 27 -22.77 25.17 8.74
CA ALA A 27 -22.07 26.17 7.93
C ALA A 27 -22.84 26.60 6.68
N MET A 28 -23.70 25.72 6.14
CA MET A 28 -24.43 25.97 4.89
C MET A 28 -25.55 27.00 5.08
N PRO A 29 -25.77 27.87 4.07
CA PRO A 29 -26.97 28.72 4.01
C PRO A 29 -28.27 27.88 4.09
N PRO A 30 -29.34 28.43 4.66
CA PRO A 30 -30.63 27.73 4.75
C PRO A 30 -31.24 27.57 3.35
N SER A 31 -30.99 26.42 2.71
CA SER A 31 -31.50 26.08 1.37
C SER A 31 -31.89 24.60 1.38
N ASN A 32 -33.12 24.30 0.99
CA ASN A 32 -33.60 22.92 0.90
C ASN A 32 -32.80 22.14 -0.16
N VAL A 33 -32.52 22.77 -1.30
CA VAL A 33 -31.71 22.12 -2.37
C VAL A 33 -30.30 21.79 -1.88
N GLY A 34 -29.64 22.74 -1.20
CA GLY A 34 -28.31 22.53 -0.62
C GLY A 34 -28.30 21.41 0.43
N ARG A 35 -29.30 21.37 1.31
CA ARG A 35 -29.44 20.33 2.34
C ARG A 35 -29.69 18.94 1.74
N ILE A 36 -30.55 18.84 0.71
CA ILE A 36 -30.79 17.58 0.01
C ILE A 36 -29.51 17.11 -0.67
N ALA A 37 -28.78 18.02 -1.37
CA ALA A 37 -27.52 17.70 -2.01
C ALA A 37 -26.48 17.19 -1.00
N LEU A 38 -26.33 17.85 0.17
CA LEU A 38 -25.43 17.43 1.25
C LEU A 38 -25.79 16.03 1.79
N LEU A 39 -27.08 15.76 2.04
CA LEU A 39 -27.53 14.44 2.50
C LEU A 39 -27.29 13.35 1.45
N SER A 40 -27.59 13.63 0.18
CA SER A 40 -27.31 12.68 -0.91
C SER A 40 -25.83 12.37 -1.03
N PHE A 41 -24.99 13.42 -0.96
CA PHE A 41 -23.53 13.24 -0.94
C PHE A 41 -23.06 12.43 0.28
N ALA A 42 -23.59 12.72 1.47
CA ALA A 42 -23.25 11.99 2.68
C ALA A 42 -23.58 10.50 2.56
N VAL A 43 -24.78 10.17 2.06
CA VAL A 43 -25.18 8.78 1.84
C VAL A 43 -24.22 8.08 0.88
N ILE A 44 -23.93 8.70 -0.27
CA ILE A 44 -23.00 8.11 -1.25
C ILE A 44 -21.62 7.94 -0.63
N ALA A 45 -21.05 8.97 -0.03
CA ALA A 45 -19.70 8.95 0.53
C ALA A 45 -19.55 7.89 1.64
N VAL A 46 -20.54 7.81 2.55
CA VAL A 46 -20.50 6.90 3.69
C VAL A 46 -20.74 5.46 3.30
N THR A 47 -21.62 5.18 2.34
CA THR A 47 -22.05 3.80 2.04
C THR A 47 -21.30 3.15 0.90
N SER A 48 -20.65 3.91 -0.03
CA SER A 48 -20.03 3.37 -1.24
C SER A 48 -19.03 2.25 -0.98
N PHE A 49 -18.15 2.42 0.01
CA PHE A 49 -17.19 1.38 0.37
C PHE A 49 -17.88 0.09 0.83
N PHE A 50 -18.85 0.21 1.73
CA PHE A 50 -19.56 -0.95 2.26
C PHE A 50 -20.38 -1.67 1.20
N ILE A 51 -21.02 -0.93 0.29
CA ILE A 51 -21.74 -1.52 -0.84
C ILE A 51 -20.77 -2.29 -1.73
N SER A 52 -19.64 -1.69 -2.09
CA SER A 52 -18.63 -2.36 -2.91
C SER A 52 -18.03 -3.59 -2.24
N PHE A 53 -17.87 -3.57 -0.92
CA PHE A 53 -17.27 -4.67 -0.15
C PHE A 53 -18.26 -5.81 0.11
N LEU A 54 -19.54 -5.49 0.45
CA LEU A 54 -20.52 -6.50 0.87
C LEU A 54 -21.24 -7.17 -0.31
N ILE A 55 -21.54 -6.42 -1.36
CA ILE A 55 -22.31 -6.89 -2.51
C ILE A 55 -21.63 -6.64 -3.85
N GLY A 56 -20.36 -6.21 -3.84
CA GLY A 56 -19.62 -5.87 -5.06
C GLY A 56 -19.55 -7.00 -6.08
N ASP A 57 -19.46 -8.24 -5.62
CA ASP A 57 -19.42 -9.41 -6.52
C ASP A 57 -20.76 -9.65 -7.26
N SER A 58 -21.87 -9.10 -6.78
CA SER A 58 -23.19 -9.15 -7.44
C SER A 58 -23.45 -7.98 -8.38
N LEU A 59 -22.57 -6.97 -8.39
CA LEU A 59 -22.71 -5.77 -9.22
C LEU A 59 -21.77 -5.85 -10.45
N PRO A 60 -22.06 -5.11 -11.54
CA PRO A 60 -21.11 -4.96 -12.64
C PRO A 60 -19.75 -4.44 -12.16
N VAL A 61 -18.64 -5.01 -12.65
CA VAL A 61 -17.25 -4.65 -12.22
C VAL A 61 -16.99 -3.15 -12.27
N GLY A 62 -17.47 -2.45 -13.33
CA GLY A 62 -17.32 -1.01 -13.45
C GLY A 62 -18.00 -0.21 -12.34
N LEU A 63 -19.22 -0.63 -11.94
CA LEU A 63 -19.95 0.01 -10.84
C LEU A 63 -19.28 -0.27 -9.49
N THR A 64 -18.88 -1.51 -9.23
CA THR A 64 -18.13 -1.87 -8.02
C THR A 64 -16.82 -1.08 -7.93
N SER A 65 -16.10 -0.95 -9.04
CA SER A 65 -14.86 -0.17 -9.11
C SER A 65 -15.09 1.32 -8.81
N LEU A 66 -16.20 1.90 -9.30
CA LEU A 66 -16.57 3.29 -8.99
C LEU A 66 -16.87 3.45 -7.49
N LEU A 67 -17.74 2.59 -6.94
CA LEU A 67 -18.11 2.62 -5.52
C LEU A 67 -16.89 2.41 -4.61
N TYR A 68 -16.02 1.47 -4.96
CA TYR A 68 -14.78 1.22 -4.23
C TYR A 68 -13.86 2.46 -4.22
N LYS A 69 -13.64 3.08 -5.37
CA LYS A 69 -12.80 4.29 -5.49
C LYS A 69 -13.38 5.48 -4.73
N VAL A 70 -14.70 5.71 -4.83
CA VAL A 70 -15.38 6.78 -4.10
C VAL A 70 -15.30 6.54 -2.59
N GLY A 71 -15.65 5.33 -2.14
CA GLY A 71 -15.70 5.01 -0.72
C GLY A 71 -14.32 5.02 -0.06
N THR A 72 -13.30 4.45 -0.73
CA THR A 72 -11.93 4.46 -0.19
C THR A 72 -11.29 5.84 -0.21
N ALA A 73 -11.56 6.66 -1.24
CA ALA A 73 -11.11 8.05 -1.24
C ALA A 73 -11.74 8.85 -0.10
N TRP A 74 -13.01 8.56 0.22
CA TRP A 74 -13.71 9.25 1.30
C TRP A 74 -13.06 9.04 2.67
N PHE A 75 -12.46 7.87 2.96
CA PHE A 75 -11.75 7.66 4.24
C PHE A 75 -10.64 8.69 4.47
N PHE A 76 -9.86 9.00 3.43
CA PHE A 76 -8.78 9.99 3.52
C PHE A 76 -9.31 11.42 3.57
N ILE A 77 -10.33 11.73 2.77
CA ILE A 77 -11.02 13.03 2.78
C ILE A 77 -11.61 13.30 4.17
N LEU A 78 -12.30 12.31 4.73
CA LEU A 78 -12.88 12.37 6.07
C LEU A 78 -11.82 12.63 7.15
N LEU A 79 -10.66 11.95 7.06
CA LEU A 79 -9.56 12.15 7.98
C LEU A 79 -9.13 13.62 8.04
N TYR A 80 -8.92 14.26 6.89
CA TYR A 80 -8.48 15.67 6.88
C TYR A 80 -9.57 16.64 7.30
N PHE A 81 -10.83 16.39 6.96
CA PHE A 81 -11.95 17.18 7.50
C PHE A 81 -12.02 17.06 9.02
N LEU A 82 -11.91 15.85 9.56
CA LEU A 82 -11.86 15.62 11.01
C LEU A 82 -10.73 16.39 11.67
N MET A 83 -9.52 16.34 11.11
CA MET A 83 -8.37 17.05 11.66
C MET A 83 -8.57 18.56 11.69
N ILE A 84 -9.08 19.15 10.60
CA ILE A 84 -9.29 20.60 10.51
C ILE A 84 -10.40 21.05 11.47
N ILE A 85 -11.54 20.32 11.48
CA ILE A 85 -12.68 20.66 12.34
C ILE A 85 -12.31 20.47 13.82
N ALA A 86 -11.66 19.36 14.16
CA ALA A 86 -11.19 19.13 15.53
C ALA A 86 -10.18 20.18 15.99
N ALA A 87 -9.24 20.58 15.14
CA ALA A 87 -8.29 21.67 15.47
C ALA A 87 -9.01 23.00 15.72
N LYS A 88 -10.01 23.33 14.89
CA LYS A 88 -10.85 24.52 15.05
C LYS A 88 -11.64 24.49 16.37
N ASP A 89 -12.26 23.37 16.69
CA ASP A 89 -13.07 23.23 17.92
C ASP A 89 -12.19 23.22 19.17
N LEU A 90 -11.01 22.58 19.11
CA LEU A 90 -10.00 22.64 20.19
C LEU A 90 -9.49 24.05 20.41
N LEU A 91 -9.26 24.83 19.35
CA LEU A 91 -8.87 26.24 19.47
C LEU A 91 -9.94 27.05 20.21
N GLY A 92 -11.21 26.86 19.84
CA GLY A 92 -12.35 27.51 20.51
C GLY A 92 -12.44 27.12 22.00
N LEU A 93 -12.33 25.82 22.29
CA LEU A 93 -12.35 25.29 23.67
C LEU A 93 -11.16 25.82 24.49
N SER A 94 -9.96 25.79 23.91
CA SER A 94 -8.75 26.32 24.58
C SER A 94 -8.89 27.79 24.92
N ASN A 95 -9.44 28.62 24.01
CA ASN A 95 -9.68 30.03 24.29
C ASN A 95 -10.73 30.24 25.37
N LYS A 96 -11.77 29.41 25.42
CA LYS A 96 -12.79 29.44 26.45
C LYS A 96 -12.19 29.18 27.85
N LEU A 97 -11.15 28.35 27.94
CA LEU A 97 -10.46 28.00 29.19
C LEU A 97 -9.37 28.97 29.56
N LEU A 98 -8.57 29.43 28.58
CA LEU A 98 -7.32 30.18 28.81
C LEU A 98 -7.46 31.69 28.51
N HIS A 99 -8.53 32.12 27.87
CA HIS A 99 -8.85 33.51 27.55
C HIS A 99 -7.70 34.28 26.83
N PHE A 100 -6.94 33.60 25.96
CA PHE A 100 -5.78 34.18 25.28
C PHE A 100 -6.12 35.09 24.10
N MET A 101 -7.38 35.09 23.64
CA MET A 101 -7.90 35.99 22.60
C MET A 101 -9.26 36.55 23.00
N PRO A 102 -9.61 37.79 22.52
CA PRO A 102 -10.95 38.34 22.69
C PRO A 102 -12.02 37.40 22.11
N SER A 103 -13.16 37.28 22.82
CA SER A 103 -14.25 36.35 22.44
C SER A 103 -14.77 36.56 21.01
N ASP A 104 -14.88 37.83 20.58
CA ASP A 104 -15.36 38.14 19.20
C ASP A 104 -14.35 37.73 18.15
N SER A 105 -13.05 37.87 18.44
CA SER A 105 -11.98 37.45 17.52
C SER A 105 -11.97 35.94 17.35
N ILE A 106 -11.98 35.18 18.44
CA ILE A 106 -11.94 33.72 18.37
C ILE A 106 -13.21 33.15 17.71
N THR A 107 -14.38 33.72 18.02
CA THR A 107 -15.66 33.31 17.41
C THR A 107 -15.65 33.47 15.92
N ARG A 108 -15.01 34.52 15.38
CA ARG A 108 -14.86 34.74 13.93
C ARG A 108 -14.15 33.56 13.24
N TYR A 109 -13.14 32.98 13.89
CA TYR A 109 -12.33 31.88 13.31
C TYR A 109 -12.92 30.49 13.60
N THR A 110 -13.67 30.32 14.69
CA THR A 110 -14.15 29.01 15.11
C THR A 110 -15.61 28.74 14.76
N ARG A 111 -16.40 29.78 14.47
CA ARG A 111 -17.81 29.65 14.09
C ARG A 111 -17.94 29.01 12.69
N ASP A 112 -18.85 28.05 12.58
CA ASP A 112 -19.22 27.47 11.30
C ASP A 112 -19.93 28.51 10.42
N ASN A 113 -19.39 28.70 9.23
CA ASN A 113 -19.96 29.58 8.21
C ASN A 113 -19.60 29.09 6.80
N TRP A 114 -20.33 29.56 5.81
CA TRP A 114 -20.19 29.07 4.43
C TRP A 114 -18.85 29.42 3.79
N VAL A 115 -18.22 30.54 4.16
CA VAL A 115 -16.89 30.95 3.66
C VAL A 115 -15.82 30.00 4.22
N GLY A 116 -15.86 29.75 5.53
CA GLY A 116 -14.96 28.81 6.18
C GLY A 116 -15.12 27.38 5.63
N LEU A 117 -16.36 26.95 5.39
CA LEU A 117 -16.64 25.68 4.74
C LEU A 117 -16.01 25.61 3.34
N GLY A 118 -16.21 26.65 2.51
CA GLY A 118 -15.65 26.73 1.17
C GLY A 118 -14.11 26.67 1.16
N LEU A 119 -13.47 27.41 2.08
CA LEU A 119 -12.01 27.37 2.23
C LEU A 119 -11.50 25.98 2.67
N MET A 120 -12.18 25.36 3.61
CA MET A 120 -11.82 24.02 4.09
C MET A 120 -11.99 22.96 2.99
N VAL A 121 -13.10 22.98 2.25
CA VAL A 121 -13.33 22.07 1.12
C VAL A 121 -12.29 22.31 0.03
N GLY A 122 -12.00 23.58 -0.31
CA GLY A 122 -10.98 23.93 -1.30
C GLY A 122 -9.59 23.45 -0.89
N PHE A 123 -9.22 23.62 0.40
CA PHE A 123 -7.93 23.15 0.92
C PHE A 123 -7.84 21.61 0.86
N VAL A 124 -8.85 20.90 1.33
CA VAL A 124 -8.85 19.42 1.28
C VAL A 124 -8.84 18.92 -0.15
N ALA A 125 -9.60 19.54 -1.06
CA ALA A 125 -9.58 19.18 -2.47
C ALA A 125 -8.19 19.38 -3.10
N LEU A 126 -7.53 20.50 -2.80
CA LEU A 126 -6.16 20.76 -3.26
C LEU A 126 -5.19 19.73 -2.70
N LEU A 127 -5.26 19.45 -1.39
CA LEU A 127 -4.40 18.46 -0.72
C LEU A 127 -4.57 17.05 -1.34
N MET A 128 -5.82 16.62 -1.59
CA MET A 128 -6.12 15.34 -2.24
C MET A 128 -5.61 15.30 -3.67
N THR A 129 -5.77 16.40 -4.42
CA THR A 129 -5.24 16.50 -5.79
C THR A 129 -3.72 16.38 -5.80
N CYS A 130 -3.03 17.12 -4.94
CA CYS A 130 -1.56 17.00 -4.80
C CYS A 130 -1.16 15.58 -4.38
N GLY A 131 -1.90 14.98 -3.45
CA GLY A 131 -1.66 13.60 -3.01
C GLY A 131 -1.85 12.58 -4.12
N TYR A 132 -2.88 12.77 -4.97
CA TYR A 132 -3.11 11.93 -6.15
C TYR A 132 -2.01 12.10 -7.21
N LEU A 133 -1.59 13.31 -7.51
CA LEU A 133 -0.49 13.57 -8.45
C LEU A 133 0.82 12.96 -7.93
N LYS A 134 1.07 13.06 -6.62
CA LYS A 134 2.23 12.42 -5.98
C LYS A 134 2.16 10.89 -6.07
N TYR A 135 0.99 10.29 -5.93
CA TYR A 135 0.78 8.85 -6.15
C TYR A 135 1.09 8.44 -7.59
N GLN A 136 0.69 9.23 -8.59
CA GLN A 136 0.97 8.93 -10.01
C GLN A 136 2.46 8.92 -10.33
N TRP A 137 3.24 9.68 -9.60
CA TRP A 137 4.69 9.72 -9.77
C TRP A 137 5.35 8.58 -9.01
N LYS A 138 5.79 7.55 -9.76
CA LYS A 138 6.54 6.42 -9.20
C LYS A 138 8.02 6.79 -9.11
N VAL A 139 8.54 6.77 -7.90
CA VAL A 139 9.95 7.08 -7.62
C VAL A 139 10.79 5.84 -7.89
N ARG A 140 11.80 5.97 -8.74
CA ARG A 140 12.84 4.96 -8.91
C ARG A 140 13.83 5.05 -7.75
N VAL A 141 14.04 3.97 -7.05
CA VAL A 141 15.02 3.88 -5.95
C VAL A 141 16.19 3.01 -6.41
N ASP A 142 17.38 3.58 -6.43
CA ASP A 142 18.62 2.84 -6.70
C ASP A 142 19.16 2.27 -5.41
N LEU A 143 19.36 0.96 -5.36
CA LEU A 143 19.93 0.25 -4.22
C LEU A 143 21.16 -0.55 -4.65
N PRO A 144 22.36 0.04 -4.62
CA PRO A 144 23.57 -0.71 -4.89
C PRO A 144 23.90 -1.63 -3.71
N VAL A 145 23.95 -2.94 -3.97
CA VAL A 145 24.21 -3.96 -2.97
C VAL A 145 25.50 -4.70 -3.30
N GLN A 146 26.36 -4.89 -2.30
CA GLN A 146 27.55 -5.74 -2.41
C GLN A 146 27.29 -7.05 -1.67
N ILE A 147 27.44 -8.17 -2.37
CA ILE A 147 27.38 -9.52 -1.84
C ILE A 147 28.73 -10.19 -2.08
N TYR A 148 29.33 -10.76 -1.03
CA TYR A 148 30.64 -11.38 -1.08
C TYR A 148 30.58 -12.90 -1.32
N LYS A 149 29.44 -13.41 -1.74
CA LYS A 149 29.20 -14.81 -2.12
C LYS A 149 29.38 -15.02 -3.62
N THR A 150 29.58 -16.24 -4.05
CA THR A 150 29.79 -16.59 -5.45
C THR A 150 28.46 -16.74 -6.17
N PHE A 151 28.20 -15.90 -7.14
CA PHE A 151 27.21 -16.16 -8.18
C PHE A 151 27.85 -17.09 -9.20
N GLY A 152 27.34 -18.26 -9.46
CA GLY A 152 27.91 -19.24 -10.39
C GLY A 152 28.46 -18.63 -11.70
N ASP A 153 29.08 -19.41 -12.54
CA ASP A 153 29.83 -18.96 -13.72
C ASP A 153 29.01 -18.15 -14.74
N THR A 154 27.68 -18.25 -14.71
CA THR A 154 26.76 -17.57 -15.63
C THR A 154 26.58 -16.08 -15.37
N ILE A 155 26.79 -15.60 -14.14
CA ILE A 155 26.59 -14.18 -13.77
C ILE A 155 27.93 -13.41 -13.67
N SER A 156 29.07 -14.10 -13.65
CA SER A 156 30.39 -13.45 -13.70
C SER A 156 30.78 -13.13 -15.16
N PRO A 157 31.10 -11.89 -15.52
CA PRO A 157 31.37 -10.69 -14.71
C PRO A 157 30.26 -9.65 -14.69
N ARG A 158 29.02 -9.98 -15.04
CA ARG A 158 27.90 -9.01 -15.07
C ARG A 158 27.32 -8.78 -13.68
N SER A 159 26.96 -7.53 -13.38
CA SER A 159 26.13 -7.21 -12.23
C SER A 159 24.73 -7.77 -12.46
N LEU A 160 24.16 -8.49 -11.48
CA LEU A 160 22.75 -8.91 -11.49
C LEU A 160 21.87 -7.68 -11.26
N ARG A 161 20.95 -7.39 -12.18
CA ARG A 161 19.97 -6.34 -12.03
C ARG A 161 18.62 -6.91 -11.65
N ILE A 162 18.16 -6.54 -10.48
CA ILE A 162 16.85 -6.92 -9.92
C ILE A 162 15.95 -5.70 -9.96
N VAL A 163 14.73 -5.84 -10.46
CA VAL A 163 13.66 -4.88 -10.17
C VAL A 163 12.73 -5.48 -9.13
N ALA A 164 12.66 -4.83 -7.97
CA ALA A 164 11.77 -5.24 -6.88
C ALA A 164 10.59 -4.27 -6.77
N ILE A 165 9.39 -4.83 -6.70
CA ILE A 165 8.14 -4.13 -6.50
C ILE A 165 7.34 -4.79 -5.39
N THR A 166 6.46 -4.04 -4.74
CA THR A 166 5.58 -4.54 -3.69
C THR A 166 4.22 -3.86 -3.77
N ASP A 167 3.22 -4.46 -3.15
CA ASP A 167 1.94 -3.79 -2.90
C ASP A 167 1.29 -3.26 -4.19
N LEU A 168 1.11 -4.13 -5.17
CA LEU A 168 0.50 -3.76 -6.44
C LEU A 168 -0.99 -3.44 -6.28
N HIS A 169 -1.69 -4.19 -5.40
CA HIS A 169 -3.12 -4.04 -5.12
C HIS A 169 -3.98 -3.95 -6.39
N LEU A 170 -3.70 -4.84 -7.35
CA LEU A 170 -4.48 -4.93 -8.58
C LEU A 170 -5.93 -5.32 -8.28
N GLY A 171 -6.88 -4.68 -8.93
CA GLY A 171 -8.29 -4.96 -8.69
C GLY A 171 -9.21 -3.78 -8.98
N TYR A 172 -10.23 -3.60 -8.15
CA TYR A 172 -11.21 -2.53 -8.31
C TYR A 172 -10.60 -1.12 -8.23
N GLY A 173 -9.56 -0.94 -7.40
CA GLY A 173 -8.83 0.32 -7.26
C GLY A 173 -7.89 0.58 -8.43
N ILE A 174 -6.99 -0.35 -8.67
CA ILE A 174 -5.90 -0.27 -9.66
C ILE A 174 -6.22 -1.20 -10.81
N GLY A 175 -6.54 -0.60 -11.96
CA GLY A 175 -6.92 -1.32 -13.15
C GLY A 175 -5.74 -1.62 -14.08
N GLU A 176 -6.04 -2.38 -15.11
CA GLU A 176 -5.14 -2.90 -16.13
C GLU A 176 -4.25 -1.84 -16.79
N LYS A 177 -4.87 -0.72 -17.25
CA LYS A 177 -4.13 0.38 -17.90
C LYS A 177 -3.09 1.06 -16.99
N GLU A 178 -3.30 1.01 -15.68
CA GLU A 178 -2.34 1.55 -14.73
C GLU A 178 -1.21 0.56 -14.51
N PHE A 179 -1.53 -0.73 -14.43
CA PHE A 179 -0.54 -1.79 -14.34
C PHE A 179 0.34 -1.87 -15.60
N GLU A 180 -0.22 -1.68 -16.80
CA GLU A 180 0.56 -1.59 -18.04
C GLU A 180 1.66 -0.50 -17.96
N LYS A 181 1.32 0.68 -17.45
CA LYS A 181 2.32 1.74 -17.25
C LYS A 181 3.45 1.34 -16.29
N TRP A 182 3.14 0.52 -15.28
CA TRP A 182 4.18 0.03 -14.36
C TRP A 182 5.05 -1.02 -15.01
N VAL A 183 4.48 -1.88 -15.86
CA VAL A 183 5.24 -2.83 -16.68
C VAL A 183 6.19 -2.10 -17.62
N ASP A 184 5.77 -0.99 -18.21
CA ASP A 184 6.67 -0.14 -19.03
C ASP A 184 7.84 0.41 -18.20
N LEU A 185 7.58 0.90 -16.97
CA LEU A 185 8.64 1.36 -16.04
C LEU A 185 9.63 0.23 -15.70
N ILE A 186 9.12 -0.98 -15.42
CA ILE A 186 9.94 -2.15 -15.12
C ILE A 186 10.81 -2.52 -16.33
N ASN A 187 10.22 -2.56 -17.52
CA ASN A 187 10.91 -2.98 -18.74
C ASN A 187 12.02 -2.01 -19.19
N VAL A 188 11.85 -0.70 -18.93
CA VAL A 188 12.89 0.30 -19.21
C VAL A 188 14.17 0.05 -18.41
N GLU A 189 14.05 -0.57 -17.22
CA GLU A 189 15.19 -0.92 -16.37
C GLU A 189 16.01 -2.11 -16.92
N ASN A 190 15.48 -2.86 -17.89
CA ASN A 190 16.09 -4.09 -18.41
C ASN A 190 16.52 -5.06 -17.30
N PRO A 191 15.61 -5.51 -16.43
CA PRO A 191 15.94 -6.39 -15.31
C PRO A 191 16.34 -7.79 -15.80
N ASP A 192 17.26 -8.42 -15.08
CA ASP A 192 17.52 -9.85 -15.23
C ASP A 192 16.40 -10.67 -14.59
N ILE A 193 15.89 -10.20 -13.44
CA ILE A 193 14.83 -10.83 -12.66
C ILE A 193 13.91 -9.76 -12.05
N VAL A 194 12.61 -10.07 -11.93
CA VAL A 194 11.63 -9.24 -11.22
C VAL A 194 11.18 -9.97 -9.94
N LEU A 195 11.21 -9.25 -8.82
CA LEU A 195 10.81 -9.74 -7.51
C LEU A 195 9.59 -8.97 -7.00
N ILE A 196 8.56 -9.68 -6.52
CA ILE A 196 7.32 -9.07 -6.00
C ILE A 196 7.10 -9.52 -4.56
N ALA A 197 7.25 -8.60 -3.61
CA ALA A 197 7.12 -8.92 -2.20
C ALA A 197 5.68 -8.69 -1.69
N GLY A 198 4.72 -9.46 -2.23
CA GLY A 198 3.35 -9.58 -1.74
C GLY A 198 2.38 -8.48 -2.14
N ASP A 199 1.12 -8.68 -1.78
CA ASP A 199 -0.03 -7.82 -2.04
C ASP A 199 -0.16 -7.45 -3.52
N ILE A 200 -0.17 -8.50 -4.37
CA ILE A 200 -0.36 -8.38 -5.82
C ILE A 200 -1.83 -8.06 -6.11
N ILE A 201 -2.75 -8.73 -5.41
CA ILE A 201 -4.19 -8.60 -5.55
C ILE A 201 -4.73 -7.81 -4.37
N ASP A 202 -5.73 -6.94 -4.61
CA ASP A 202 -6.28 -6.11 -3.54
C ASP A 202 -7.29 -6.89 -2.66
N ASN A 203 -8.58 -6.85 -2.98
CA ASN A 203 -9.65 -7.41 -2.15
C ASN A 203 -10.53 -8.41 -2.89
N SER A 204 -10.34 -8.59 -4.18
CA SER A 204 -11.07 -9.54 -5.02
C SER A 204 -10.28 -9.92 -6.27
N VAL A 205 -10.25 -11.20 -6.60
CA VAL A 205 -9.64 -11.72 -7.83
C VAL A 205 -10.54 -11.48 -9.06
N ARG A 206 -11.83 -11.17 -8.84
CA ARG A 206 -12.81 -11.04 -9.92
C ARG A 206 -12.41 -10.05 -11.01
N PRO A 207 -12.01 -8.79 -10.69
CA PRO A 207 -11.60 -7.85 -11.72
C PRO A 207 -10.43 -8.34 -12.57
N LEU A 208 -9.53 -9.14 -11.96
CA LEU A 208 -8.37 -9.67 -12.66
C LEU A 208 -8.74 -10.82 -13.61
N LYS A 209 -9.72 -11.65 -13.22
CA LYS A 209 -10.23 -12.76 -14.03
C LYS A 209 -11.11 -12.27 -15.20
N GLU A 210 -11.85 -11.17 -15.00
CA GLU A 210 -12.71 -10.59 -16.06
C GLU A 210 -11.93 -9.63 -16.98
N GLY A 211 -10.74 -9.16 -16.58
CA GLY A 211 -9.83 -8.32 -17.36
C GLY A 211 -8.69 -9.11 -17.99
N HIS A 212 -7.71 -8.38 -18.55
CA HIS A 212 -6.53 -8.94 -19.23
C HIS A 212 -5.24 -8.80 -18.42
N PHE A 213 -5.34 -8.84 -17.08
CA PHE A 213 -4.18 -8.64 -16.22
C PHE A 213 -3.09 -9.71 -16.39
N ALA A 214 -3.48 -10.96 -16.68
CA ALA A 214 -2.51 -12.03 -16.94
C ALA A 214 -1.66 -11.71 -18.17
N GLU A 215 -2.28 -11.21 -19.26
CA GLU A 215 -1.57 -10.79 -20.46
C GLU A 215 -0.62 -9.62 -20.19
N VAL A 216 -0.98 -8.74 -19.24
CA VAL A 216 -0.09 -7.63 -18.83
C VAL A 216 1.13 -8.16 -18.09
N PHE A 217 0.99 -9.15 -17.19
CA PHE A 217 2.13 -9.81 -16.55
C PHE A 217 3.08 -10.43 -17.59
N HIS A 218 2.56 -11.05 -18.64
CA HIS A 218 3.38 -11.63 -19.72
C HIS A 218 4.17 -10.59 -20.54
N LYS A 219 3.85 -9.29 -20.43
CA LYS A 219 4.62 -8.21 -21.07
C LYS A 219 5.89 -7.84 -20.28
N ILE A 220 6.05 -8.32 -19.05
CA ILE A 220 7.26 -8.08 -18.24
C ILE A 220 8.43 -8.85 -18.86
N LYS A 221 9.51 -8.14 -19.13
CA LYS A 221 10.74 -8.69 -19.74
C LYS A 221 11.77 -8.93 -18.65
N ALA A 222 11.83 -10.16 -18.14
CA ALA A 222 12.79 -10.58 -17.12
C ALA A 222 13.28 -11.99 -17.50
N PRO A 223 14.48 -12.15 -18.11
CA PRO A 223 14.96 -13.44 -18.61
C PRO A 223 15.03 -14.54 -17.54
N MET A 224 15.33 -14.19 -16.29
CA MET A 224 15.38 -15.13 -15.17
C MET A 224 14.00 -15.33 -14.50
N GLY A 225 12.94 -14.71 -15.03
CA GLY A 225 11.58 -14.86 -14.56
C GLY A 225 11.11 -13.82 -13.54
N ILE A 226 9.87 -14.02 -13.10
CA ILE A 226 9.18 -13.19 -12.11
C ILE A 226 8.89 -14.07 -10.90
N TYR A 227 9.38 -13.68 -9.74
CA TYR A 227 9.18 -14.42 -8.49
C TYR A 227 8.42 -13.56 -7.49
N ALA A 228 7.50 -14.17 -6.74
CA ALA A 228 6.71 -13.48 -5.74
C ALA A 228 6.56 -14.28 -4.46
N CYS A 229 6.38 -13.61 -3.34
CA CYS A 229 5.76 -14.20 -2.16
C CYS A 229 4.32 -13.65 -2.00
N PRO A 230 3.42 -14.32 -1.27
CA PRO A 230 2.12 -13.75 -0.94
C PRO A 230 2.25 -12.66 0.11
N GLY A 231 1.27 -11.72 0.11
CA GLY A 231 0.99 -10.82 1.20
C GLY A 231 -0.34 -11.15 1.89
N ASN A 232 -0.77 -10.32 2.81
CA ASN A 232 -2.03 -10.52 3.53
C ASN A 232 -3.26 -10.30 2.64
N HIS A 233 -3.16 -9.51 1.58
CA HIS A 233 -4.28 -9.26 0.67
C HIS A 233 -4.61 -10.47 -0.20
N GLU A 234 -3.67 -11.33 -0.54
CA GLU A 234 -3.97 -12.60 -1.19
C GLU A 234 -4.89 -13.49 -0.33
N TYR A 235 -4.74 -13.42 1.01
CA TYR A 235 -5.63 -14.13 1.95
C TYR A 235 -6.99 -13.47 2.11
N ILE A 236 -7.04 -12.13 2.07
CA ILE A 236 -8.28 -11.34 2.12
C ILE A 236 -9.12 -11.59 0.87
N SER A 237 -8.50 -11.63 -0.31
CA SER A 237 -9.17 -11.81 -1.61
C SER A 237 -9.50 -13.27 -1.94
N GLY A 238 -9.17 -14.21 -1.05
CA GLY A 238 -9.36 -15.64 -1.24
C GLY A 238 -8.07 -16.32 -1.70
N ALA A 239 -7.33 -16.90 -0.74
CA ALA A 239 -5.98 -17.42 -0.93
C ALA A 239 -5.85 -18.36 -2.14
N LYS A 240 -6.72 -19.38 -2.25
CA LYS A 240 -6.64 -20.35 -3.35
C LYS A 240 -6.79 -19.68 -4.72
N GLU A 241 -7.79 -18.82 -4.87
CA GLU A 241 -8.09 -18.17 -6.15
C GLU A 241 -7.02 -17.15 -6.54
N SER A 242 -6.45 -16.44 -5.54
CA SER A 242 -5.36 -15.49 -5.72
C SER A 242 -4.10 -16.20 -6.19
N PHE A 243 -3.72 -17.29 -5.53
CA PHE A 243 -2.53 -18.08 -5.87
C PHE A 243 -2.66 -18.72 -7.26
N ASP A 244 -3.84 -19.27 -7.57
CA ASP A 244 -4.14 -19.84 -8.90
C ASP A 244 -4.01 -18.78 -10.00
N PHE A 245 -4.52 -17.56 -9.76
CA PHE A 245 -4.40 -16.47 -10.72
C PHE A 245 -2.95 -16.04 -10.93
N ILE A 246 -2.20 -15.77 -9.84
CA ILE A 246 -0.81 -15.30 -9.89
C ILE A 246 0.06 -16.32 -10.65
N THR A 247 -0.10 -17.62 -10.37
CA THR A 247 0.64 -18.67 -11.05
C THR A 247 0.29 -18.74 -12.53
N LYS A 248 -1.00 -18.65 -12.89
CA LYS A 248 -1.46 -18.63 -14.29
C LYS A 248 -1.00 -17.40 -15.06
N ALA A 249 -0.77 -16.29 -14.37
CA ALA A 249 -0.18 -15.08 -14.95
C ALA A 249 1.33 -15.18 -15.20
N GLY A 250 1.95 -16.35 -15.00
CA GLY A 250 3.37 -16.61 -15.28
C GLY A 250 4.32 -16.16 -14.17
N VAL A 251 3.81 -15.90 -12.96
CA VAL A 251 4.62 -15.54 -11.79
C VAL A 251 4.93 -16.80 -10.97
N HIS A 252 6.19 -17.02 -10.65
CA HIS A 252 6.63 -18.05 -9.73
C HIS A 252 6.30 -17.67 -8.30
N LEU A 253 5.12 -18.11 -7.81
CA LEU A 253 4.68 -17.82 -6.45
C LEU A 253 5.35 -18.75 -5.46
N LEU A 254 6.20 -18.21 -4.62
CA LEU A 254 6.93 -18.91 -3.55
C LEU A 254 6.18 -18.75 -2.23
N ARG A 255 5.68 -19.86 -1.70
CA ARG A 255 4.96 -19.92 -0.42
C ARG A 255 5.68 -20.87 0.50
N ASP A 256 6.42 -20.35 1.47
CA ASP A 256 7.31 -21.13 2.31
C ASP A 256 8.13 -22.13 1.47
N SER A 257 8.70 -21.63 0.40
CA SER A 257 9.45 -22.40 -0.57
C SER A 257 10.62 -21.61 -1.15
N VAL A 258 11.52 -22.34 -1.80
CA VAL A 258 12.76 -21.82 -2.36
C VAL A 258 12.83 -22.18 -3.83
N ALA A 259 13.28 -21.23 -4.65
CA ALA A 259 13.68 -21.45 -6.02
C ALA A 259 15.19 -21.23 -6.14
N GLU A 260 15.89 -22.15 -6.78
CA GLU A 260 17.24 -21.95 -7.25
C GLU A 260 17.19 -21.37 -8.66
N VAL A 261 17.74 -20.19 -8.85
CA VAL A 261 17.70 -19.45 -10.12
C VAL A 261 19.03 -19.67 -10.85
N ASP A 262 18.96 -20.27 -12.04
CA ASP A 262 20.08 -20.56 -12.95
C ASP A 262 21.30 -21.21 -12.25
N SER A 263 21.06 -21.97 -11.18
CA SER A 263 22.09 -22.56 -10.32
C SER A 263 23.04 -21.54 -9.66
N CYS A 264 22.68 -20.25 -9.66
CA CYS A 264 23.52 -19.13 -9.25
C CYS A 264 23.20 -18.56 -7.88
N PHE A 265 21.92 -18.49 -7.52
CA PHE A 265 21.44 -17.95 -6.25
C PHE A 265 20.05 -18.51 -5.91
N TYR A 266 19.64 -18.29 -4.67
CA TYR A 266 18.32 -18.71 -4.21
C TYR A 266 17.37 -17.51 -4.04
N VAL A 267 16.10 -17.70 -4.42
CA VAL A 267 15.00 -16.83 -4.04
C VAL A 267 14.13 -17.58 -3.04
N VAL A 268 14.03 -17.08 -1.83
CA VAL A 268 13.19 -17.62 -0.75
C VAL A 268 11.93 -16.80 -0.65
N GLY A 269 10.76 -17.40 -0.84
CA GLY A 269 9.47 -16.75 -0.60
C GLY A 269 8.84 -17.25 0.69
N ARG A 270 8.67 -16.37 1.65
CA ARG A 270 7.92 -16.69 2.88
C ARG A 270 6.43 -16.56 2.63
N ASP A 271 5.65 -17.47 3.19
CA ASP A 271 4.20 -17.31 3.23
C ASP A 271 3.83 -16.14 4.17
N ASP A 272 2.66 -15.54 3.99
CA ASP A 272 2.22 -14.45 4.86
C ASP A 272 1.85 -14.94 6.27
N LYS A 273 1.92 -14.04 7.24
CA LYS A 273 1.50 -14.30 8.64
C LYS A 273 0.02 -14.67 8.78
N SER A 274 -0.78 -14.41 7.76
CA SER A 274 -2.18 -14.87 7.69
C SER A 274 -2.29 -16.39 7.62
N ASN A 275 -1.22 -17.09 7.19
CA ASN A 275 -1.13 -18.54 7.29
C ASN A 275 -0.63 -18.95 8.69
N PRO A 276 -1.47 -19.59 9.53
CA PRO A 276 -1.07 -20.03 10.86
C PRO A 276 -0.02 -21.15 10.83
N ASN A 277 0.15 -21.83 9.69
CA ASN A 277 1.10 -22.92 9.48
C ASN A 277 2.37 -22.47 8.74
N ARG A 278 2.64 -21.14 8.72
CA ARG A 278 3.85 -20.58 8.11
C ARG A 278 5.11 -21.22 8.71
N LYS A 279 6.01 -21.71 7.84
CA LYS A 279 7.29 -22.29 8.26
C LYS A 279 8.20 -21.22 8.88
N SER A 280 9.07 -21.66 9.78
CA SER A 280 10.17 -20.81 10.24
C SER A 280 11.17 -20.57 9.11
N LEU A 281 11.90 -19.44 9.17
CA LEU A 281 12.92 -19.14 8.17
C LEU A 281 14.05 -20.18 8.21
N ASN A 282 14.44 -20.62 9.41
CA ASN A 282 15.47 -21.64 9.58
C ASN A 282 15.13 -22.96 8.86
N GLU A 283 13.86 -23.40 8.92
CA GLU A 283 13.41 -24.60 8.18
C GLU A 283 13.52 -24.41 6.66
N LEU A 284 13.26 -23.21 6.16
CA LEU A 284 13.30 -22.93 4.72
C LEU A 284 14.72 -22.94 4.16
N VAL A 285 15.70 -22.49 4.93
CA VAL A 285 17.08 -22.33 4.45
C VAL A 285 18.04 -23.43 4.90
N ALA A 286 17.61 -24.35 5.77
CA ALA A 286 18.48 -25.38 6.38
C ALA A 286 19.20 -26.29 5.37
N GLY A 287 18.64 -26.49 4.18
CA GLY A 287 19.22 -27.35 3.13
C GLY A 287 19.94 -26.57 2.02
N LEU A 288 20.10 -25.24 2.13
CA LEU A 288 20.67 -24.43 1.08
C LEU A 288 22.20 -24.39 1.15
N ASP A 289 22.83 -24.21 0.01
CA ASP A 289 24.25 -23.91 -0.08
C ASP A 289 24.49 -22.42 0.23
N HIS A 290 24.90 -22.14 1.46
CA HIS A 290 25.15 -20.78 1.93
C HIS A 290 26.38 -20.10 1.29
N THR A 291 27.11 -20.78 0.41
CA THR A 291 28.14 -20.13 -0.41
C THR A 291 27.54 -19.33 -1.57
N LYS A 292 26.29 -19.66 -1.97
CA LYS A 292 25.49 -18.92 -2.95
C LYS A 292 24.69 -17.80 -2.28
N PRO A 293 24.39 -16.70 -3.00
CA PRO A 293 23.52 -15.66 -2.51
C PRO A 293 22.10 -16.17 -2.22
N ILE A 294 21.47 -15.63 -1.17
CA ILE A 294 20.10 -15.93 -0.77
C ILE A 294 19.31 -14.62 -0.71
N ILE A 295 18.32 -14.48 -1.59
CA ILE A 295 17.41 -13.32 -1.65
C ILE A 295 16.07 -13.75 -1.09
N MET A 296 15.56 -13.05 -0.10
CA MET A 296 14.30 -13.37 0.57
C MET A 296 13.23 -12.34 0.26
N LEU A 297 12.03 -12.82 -0.03
CA LEU A 297 10.78 -12.07 -0.10
C LEU A 297 9.96 -12.40 1.15
N ASP A 298 9.71 -11.41 1.98
CA ASP A 298 8.82 -11.50 3.14
C ASP A 298 7.98 -10.22 3.20
N HIS A 299 6.69 -10.32 2.89
CA HIS A 299 5.84 -9.17 2.71
C HIS A 299 5.81 -8.24 3.92
N GLN A 300 5.56 -8.79 5.11
CA GLN A 300 5.43 -7.99 6.33
C GLN A 300 6.79 -7.84 7.06
N PRO A 301 7.32 -6.62 7.26
CA PRO A 301 8.67 -6.37 7.78
C PRO A 301 8.77 -6.51 9.30
N TYR A 302 8.39 -7.69 9.82
CA TYR A 302 8.58 -8.04 11.22
C TYR A 302 9.82 -8.94 11.39
N HIS A 303 10.45 -8.88 12.56
CA HIS A 303 11.55 -9.77 12.93
C HIS A 303 12.70 -9.73 11.92
N LEU A 304 13.16 -8.51 11.57
CA LEU A 304 14.23 -8.32 10.58
C LEU A 304 15.56 -8.97 11.00
N GLU A 305 15.74 -9.27 12.28
CA GLU A 305 16.87 -10.01 12.83
C GLU A 305 16.91 -11.48 12.37
N GLU A 306 15.75 -12.09 12.03
CA GLU A 306 15.71 -13.47 11.54
C GLU A 306 16.48 -13.62 10.21
N ALA A 307 16.44 -12.61 9.34
CA ALA A 307 17.14 -12.64 8.06
C ALA A 307 18.66 -12.73 8.25
N GLU A 308 19.21 -11.90 9.15
CA GLU A 308 20.63 -11.93 9.51
C GLU A 308 21.02 -13.28 10.11
N ALA A 309 20.26 -13.75 11.10
CA ALA A 309 20.53 -15.00 11.80
C ALA A 309 20.50 -16.23 10.88
N ASN A 310 19.80 -16.17 9.77
CA ASN A 310 19.66 -17.24 8.79
C ASN A 310 20.50 -17.05 7.50
N GLY A 311 21.43 -16.09 7.49
CA GLY A 311 22.37 -15.90 6.39
C GLY A 311 21.77 -15.40 5.08
N ILE A 312 20.66 -14.65 5.16
CA ILE A 312 20.03 -13.95 4.03
C ILE A 312 20.91 -12.79 3.61
N ASP A 313 21.14 -12.62 2.31
CA ASP A 313 21.96 -11.51 1.77
C ASP A 313 21.13 -10.28 1.45
N ILE A 314 19.91 -10.50 0.90
CA ILE A 314 18.94 -9.43 0.60
C ILE A 314 17.57 -9.85 1.10
N GLN A 315 16.88 -8.95 1.81
CA GLN A 315 15.44 -9.08 2.11
C GLN A 315 14.68 -7.92 1.49
N ILE A 316 13.57 -8.22 0.81
CA ILE A 316 12.60 -7.25 0.30
C ILE A 316 11.28 -7.45 1.01
N SER A 317 10.72 -6.35 1.53
CA SER A 317 9.42 -6.31 2.21
C SER A 317 8.60 -5.11 1.73
N GLY A 318 7.29 -5.13 1.98
CA GLY A 318 6.34 -4.08 1.67
C GLY A 318 5.39 -3.81 2.83
N HIS A 319 4.06 -3.93 2.58
CA HIS A 319 2.97 -3.92 3.58
C HIS A 319 2.69 -2.57 4.25
N THR A 320 3.69 -1.85 4.67
CA THR A 320 3.51 -0.65 5.51
C THR A 320 2.98 0.56 4.76
N HIS A 321 3.18 0.59 3.43
CA HIS A 321 2.95 1.75 2.56
C HIS A 321 3.57 3.05 3.09
N GLN A 322 4.52 2.97 4.05
CA GLN A 322 5.00 4.13 4.82
C GLN A 322 3.83 4.91 5.48
N GLY A 323 2.73 4.21 5.81
CA GLY A 323 1.49 4.81 6.32
C GLY A 323 0.67 5.59 5.29
N GLN A 324 1.06 5.60 4.02
CA GLN A 324 0.35 6.18 2.88
C GLN A 324 0.16 7.71 2.94
N VAL A 325 -0.41 8.25 4.03
CA VAL A 325 -0.65 9.68 4.22
C VAL A 325 -0.25 10.13 5.63
N TRP A 326 0.23 11.37 5.75
CA TRP A 326 0.38 12.02 7.06
C TRP A 326 -1.02 12.26 7.69
N PRO A 327 -1.24 12.03 9.00
CA PRO A 327 -0.27 11.65 10.03
C PRO A 327 -0.11 10.13 10.24
N ILE A 328 -0.75 9.27 9.45
CA ILE A 328 -0.67 7.80 9.59
C ILE A 328 0.78 7.33 9.46
N SER A 329 1.59 7.98 8.61
CA SER A 329 3.03 7.71 8.48
C SER A 329 3.83 7.85 9.79
N MET A 330 3.36 8.67 10.73
CA MET A 330 3.97 8.77 12.06
C MET A 330 3.65 7.54 12.93
N ILE A 331 2.52 6.90 12.68
CA ILE A 331 2.09 5.69 13.40
C ILE A 331 2.91 4.50 12.90
N THR A 332 3.01 4.28 11.58
CA THR A 332 3.80 3.18 11.00
C THR A 332 5.25 3.26 11.45
N LYS A 333 5.85 4.45 11.43
CA LYS A 333 7.21 4.67 11.91
C LYS A 333 7.45 4.26 13.37
N LYS A 334 6.40 4.25 14.20
CA LYS A 334 6.49 3.82 15.61
C LYS A 334 6.20 2.34 15.78
N LEU A 335 5.42 1.73 14.88
CA LEU A 335 4.98 0.34 14.98
C LEU A 335 6.02 -0.64 14.44
N TYR A 336 6.78 -0.25 13.41
CA TYR A 336 7.75 -1.11 12.75
C TYR A 336 9.17 -0.67 13.10
N GLU A 337 10.08 -1.62 13.22
CA GLU A 337 11.52 -1.34 13.36
C GLU A 337 12.03 -0.53 12.14
N ARG A 338 11.54 -0.91 10.96
CA ARG A 338 11.73 -0.20 9.71
C ARG A 338 10.42 -0.22 8.94
N ASP A 339 9.79 0.92 8.81
CA ASP A 339 8.55 1.06 8.03
C ASP A 339 8.78 1.44 6.57
N HIS A 340 9.98 1.98 6.24
CA HIS A 340 10.36 2.32 4.87
C HIS A 340 11.87 2.50 4.75
N GLY A 341 12.41 2.12 3.59
CA GLY A 341 13.79 2.37 3.20
C GLY A 341 14.77 1.26 3.61
N PHE A 342 16.04 1.55 3.41
CA PHE A 342 17.13 0.61 3.59
C PHE A 342 17.58 0.51 5.06
N VAL A 343 17.89 -0.71 5.48
CA VAL A 343 18.64 -0.99 6.72
C VAL A 343 19.59 -2.16 6.49
N LYS A 344 20.77 -2.10 7.07
CA LYS A 344 21.74 -3.20 7.04
C LYS A 344 21.83 -3.82 8.44
N LYS A 345 21.69 -5.15 8.51
CA LYS A 345 21.91 -5.94 9.72
C LYS A 345 23.03 -6.96 9.43
N GLY A 346 24.18 -6.79 10.06
CA GLY A 346 25.36 -7.59 9.75
C GLY A 346 25.68 -7.57 8.24
N ASN A 347 25.61 -8.72 7.59
CA ASN A 347 25.80 -8.86 6.16
C ASN A 347 24.50 -8.78 5.34
N THR A 348 23.34 -8.75 6.00
CA THR A 348 22.02 -8.72 5.35
C THR A 348 21.63 -7.29 4.96
N ASN A 349 21.27 -7.12 3.70
CA ASN A 349 20.75 -5.89 3.14
C ASN A 349 19.21 -5.98 3.11
N ILE A 350 18.52 -5.14 3.86
CA ILE A 350 17.05 -5.18 3.98
C ILE A 350 16.48 -3.90 3.40
N TYR A 351 15.48 -4.03 2.53
CA TYR A 351 14.72 -2.90 2.02
C TYR A 351 13.23 -3.11 2.27
N VAL A 352 12.61 -2.15 2.94
CA VAL A 352 11.16 -2.08 3.11
C VAL A 352 10.63 -1.02 2.16
N SER A 353 9.88 -1.46 1.15
CA SER A 353 9.31 -0.57 0.14
C SER A 353 7.99 0.04 0.63
N SER A 354 7.73 1.26 0.16
CA SER A 354 6.42 1.90 0.35
C SER A 354 5.36 1.45 -0.67
N GLY A 355 5.74 0.57 -1.61
CA GLY A 355 4.85 0.03 -2.63
C GLY A 355 4.73 0.88 -3.89
N ILE A 356 4.58 0.20 -5.04
CA ILE A 356 4.28 0.86 -6.32
C ILE A 356 2.81 1.23 -6.43
N GLY A 357 1.93 0.37 -5.91
CA GLY A 357 0.51 0.58 -5.76
C GLY A 357 0.12 1.09 -4.37
N LEU A 358 -1.18 1.06 -4.10
CA LEU A 358 -1.77 1.41 -2.81
C LEU A 358 -3.09 0.68 -2.59
N TRP A 359 -3.31 0.28 -1.37
CA TRP A 359 -4.64 -0.12 -0.94
C TRP A 359 -5.58 1.08 -0.85
N GLY A 360 -6.79 0.94 -1.40
CA GLY A 360 -7.86 1.91 -1.26
C GLY A 360 -7.64 3.22 -2.02
N GLY A 361 -7.76 4.36 -1.34
CA GLY A 361 -7.66 5.68 -1.98
C GLY A 361 -6.23 6.01 -2.43
N LYS A 362 -6.08 6.42 -3.66
CA LYS A 362 -4.79 6.65 -4.32
C LYS A 362 -4.17 8.00 -3.96
N PHE A 363 -3.76 8.16 -2.70
CA PHE A 363 -3.14 9.40 -2.22
C PHE A 363 -1.82 9.14 -1.52
N ARG A 364 -0.81 9.97 -1.82
CA ARG A 364 0.47 10.02 -1.12
C ARG A 364 0.68 11.42 -0.55
N ILE A 365 0.63 11.53 0.77
CA ILE A 365 0.81 12.82 1.47
C ILE A 365 1.90 12.63 2.53
N GLY A 366 3.07 13.23 2.28
CA GLY A 366 4.26 13.02 3.10
C GLY A 366 4.97 11.67 2.87
N THR A 367 4.54 10.90 1.87
CA THR A 367 5.07 9.58 1.48
C THR A 367 5.20 9.49 -0.04
N GLN A 368 5.66 8.37 -0.59
CA GLN A 368 5.83 8.18 -2.03
C GLN A 368 5.41 6.78 -2.49
N SER A 369 5.09 6.63 -3.78
CA SER A 369 5.05 5.33 -4.45
C SER A 369 6.37 5.09 -5.16
N GLU A 370 6.87 3.84 -5.15
CA GLU A 370 8.19 3.55 -5.65
C GLU A 370 8.33 2.14 -6.23
N TYR A 371 9.36 1.96 -7.02
CA TYR A 371 9.94 0.67 -7.38
C TYR A 371 11.44 0.71 -7.15
N VAL A 372 12.04 -0.43 -6.87
CA VAL A 372 13.44 -0.51 -6.43
C VAL A 372 14.27 -1.22 -7.50
N VAL A 373 15.35 -0.60 -7.91
CA VAL A 373 16.36 -1.20 -8.81
C VAL A 373 17.56 -1.57 -7.96
N ILE A 374 17.85 -2.86 -7.87
CA ILE A 374 18.97 -3.40 -7.10
C ILE A 374 20.03 -3.86 -8.08
N ASP A 375 21.11 -3.14 -8.15
CA ASP A 375 22.31 -3.54 -8.91
C ASP A 375 23.27 -4.26 -7.94
N VAL A 376 23.29 -5.60 -8.01
CA VAL A 376 24.18 -6.43 -7.18
C VAL A 376 25.57 -6.45 -7.78
N ASN A 377 26.59 -6.16 -6.95
CA ASN A 377 28.02 -6.19 -7.32
C ASN A 377 28.41 -5.27 -8.48
N LYS A 378 27.62 -4.23 -8.75
CA LYS A 378 28.01 -3.20 -9.70
C LYS A 378 29.24 -2.46 -9.18
N LYS A 379 30.37 -2.60 -9.88
CA LYS A 379 31.54 -1.76 -9.61
C LYS A 379 31.16 -0.31 -9.87
N LYS A 380 31.44 0.57 -8.91
CA LYS A 380 31.30 2.02 -9.09
C LYS A 380 32.30 2.54 -10.10
#